data_5f8236cd4f3cbc5b77f73e29458f0bcf
#
_entry.id   5f8236cd4f3cbc5b77f73e29458f0bcf
#
_cell.length_a   1.000
_cell.length_b   1.000
_cell.length_c   1.000
_cell.angle_alpha   90.00
_cell.angle_beta   90.00
_cell.angle_gamma   90.00
#
_symmetry.space_group_name_H-M   'P 1'
#
loop_
_entity.id
_entity.type
_entity.pdbx_description
1 polymer ?
#
loop_
_entity_poly.entity_id
_entity_poly.type
_entity_poly.pdbx_seq_one_letter_code
_entity_poly.pdbx_strand_id
1 'polypeptide(L)'
;MRENYQQDDEQTFQQDNEKAFQLDDEKTKAYEKRSSRYQNTKDSAIALFVVGGLGLLSLTLAYFQVIPISIQPLSLSFIFSAALSVIFLVCGIFSLKKSFVLKSEAKEEDAFTKAISKWLEEHIDNSIVNAEEDLSEADLYFLRCQRAKELMLKEFPNMDADYMDSVLDENYDKLFSKK
;
A
#
# COMPACT_ATOMS: atom_id res chain seq x y z
N MET A 1 -26.84 -29.73 -32.33
CA MET A 1 -25.44 -30.08 -32.02
C MET A 1 -24.43 -28.94 -32.28
N ARG A 2 -24.81 -27.80 -32.80
CA ARG A 2 -23.88 -26.65 -33.07
C ARG A 2 -23.92 -25.56 -32.01
N GLU A 3 -24.92 -25.49 -31.13
CA GLU A 3 -25.07 -24.43 -30.13
C GLU A 3 -24.19 -24.61 -28.88
N ASN A 4 -23.79 -25.84 -28.53
CA ASN A 4 -22.96 -26.07 -27.37
C ASN A 4 -21.48 -25.66 -27.52
N TYR A 5 -20.95 -25.60 -28.74
CA TYR A 5 -19.54 -25.24 -28.96
C TYR A 5 -19.28 -23.73 -28.87
N GLN A 6 -20.28 -22.88 -29.15
CA GLN A 6 -20.12 -21.41 -29.03
C GLN A 6 -20.16 -20.94 -27.58
N GLN A 7 -20.88 -21.63 -26.71
CA GLN A 7 -21.03 -21.24 -25.31
C GLN A 7 -19.79 -21.58 -24.46
N ASP A 8 -19.08 -22.65 -24.79
CA ASP A 8 -17.83 -23.04 -24.13
C ASP A 8 -16.68 -22.10 -24.53
N ASP A 9 -16.62 -21.66 -25.79
CA ASP A 9 -15.58 -20.75 -26.28
C ASP A 9 -15.74 -19.33 -25.70
N GLU A 10 -16.98 -18.82 -25.53
CA GLU A 10 -17.23 -17.52 -24.90
C GLU A 10 -16.89 -17.50 -23.41
N GLN A 11 -17.17 -18.59 -22.69
CA GLN A 11 -16.84 -18.71 -21.26
C GLN A 11 -15.33 -18.80 -21.04
N THR A 12 -14.62 -19.52 -21.90
CA THR A 12 -13.16 -19.65 -21.82
C THR A 12 -12.50 -18.30 -22.13
N PHE A 13 -12.99 -17.57 -23.14
CA PHE A 13 -12.48 -16.25 -23.50
C PHE A 13 -12.71 -15.18 -22.42
N GLN A 14 -13.86 -15.23 -21.73
CA GLN A 14 -14.15 -14.34 -20.61
C GLN A 14 -13.25 -14.65 -19.39
N GLN A 15 -13.03 -15.92 -19.10
CA GLN A 15 -12.18 -16.36 -17.99
C GLN A 15 -10.69 -16.01 -18.21
N ASP A 16 -10.21 -16.12 -19.44
CA ASP A 16 -8.84 -15.74 -19.79
C ASP A 16 -8.64 -14.22 -19.80
N ASN A 17 -9.65 -13.44 -20.20
CA ASN A 17 -9.61 -11.99 -20.10
C ASN A 17 -9.70 -11.49 -18.64
N GLU A 18 -10.51 -12.12 -17.79
CA GLU A 18 -10.53 -11.79 -16.35
C GLU A 18 -9.20 -12.11 -15.66
N LYS A 19 -8.59 -13.25 -15.99
CA LYS A 19 -7.25 -13.59 -15.47
C LYS A 19 -6.17 -12.67 -16.01
N ALA A 20 -6.23 -12.28 -17.28
CA ALA A 20 -5.28 -11.33 -17.86
C ALA A 20 -5.44 -9.93 -17.22
N PHE A 21 -6.66 -9.50 -16.97
CA PHE A 21 -6.94 -8.23 -16.29
C PHE A 21 -6.47 -8.25 -14.82
N GLN A 22 -6.68 -9.36 -14.10
CA GLN A 22 -6.19 -9.51 -12.72
C GLN A 22 -4.68 -9.59 -12.65
N LEU A 23 -4.02 -10.22 -13.61
CA LEU A 23 -2.54 -10.28 -13.71
C LEU A 23 -1.93 -8.92 -14.06
N ASP A 24 -2.64 -8.08 -14.82
CA ASP A 24 -2.18 -6.73 -15.17
C ASP A 24 -2.37 -5.75 -13.99
N ASP A 25 -3.46 -5.91 -13.23
CA ASP A 25 -3.69 -5.17 -11.98
C ASP A 25 -2.67 -5.54 -10.87
N GLU A 26 -2.20 -6.77 -10.84
CA GLU A 26 -1.19 -7.21 -9.88
C GLU A 26 0.22 -6.71 -10.27
N LYS A 27 0.50 -6.56 -11.57
CA LYS A 27 1.77 -6.00 -12.08
C LYS A 27 1.88 -4.48 -12.00
N THR A 28 0.75 -3.77 -11.94
CA THR A 28 0.72 -2.29 -11.86
C THR A 28 0.65 -1.73 -10.43
N LYS A 29 0.65 -2.57 -9.41
CA LYS A 29 0.77 -2.10 -8.02
C LYS A 29 2.21 -1.67 -7.76
N ALA A 30 2.46 -0.36 -7.90
CA ALA A 30 3.68 0.25 -7.38
C ALA A 30 3.92 -0.23 -5.94
N TYR A 31 5.18 -0.52 -5.60
CA TYR A 31 5.54 -0.99 -4.26
C TYR A 31 5.00 -0.05 -3.18
N GLU A 32 4.13 -0.58 -2.32
CA GLU A 32 3.59 0.19 -1.19
C GLU A 32 4.48 0.00 0.03
N LYS A 33 5.20 1.06 0.42
CA LYS A 33 6.06 1.06 1.60
C LYS A 33 5.30 0.61 2.85
N ARG A 34 5.94 -0.19 3.69
CA ARG A 34 5.37 -0.64 4.97
C ARG A 34 5.08 0.51 5.92
N SER A 35 5.84 1.59 5.83
CA SER A 35 5.57 2.83 6.56
C SER A 35 4.23 3.47 6.15
N SER A 36 3.89 3.47 4.87
CA SER A 36 2.60 3.94 4.35
C SER A 36 1.45 3.04 4.82
N ARG A 37 1.62 1.73 4.74
CA ARG A 37 0.64 0.75 5.28
C ARG A 37 0.42 0.92 6.78
N TYR A 38 1.49 1.17 7.53
CA TYR A 38 1.40 1.44 8.96
C TYR A 38 0.56 2.69 9.22
N GLN A 39 0.84 3.80 8.54
CA GLN A 39 0.09 5.06 8.70
C GLN A 39 -1.38 4.88 8.32
N ASN A 40 -1.68 4.31 7.16
CA ASN A 40 -3.05 4.06 6.71
C ASN A 40 -3.83 3.19 7.71
N THR A 41 -3.21 2.14 8.25
CA THR A 41 -3.85 1.25 9.24
C THR A 41 -4.08 1.97 10.56
N LYS A 42 -3.13 2.79 11.01
CA LYS A 42 -3.24 3.60 12.23
C LYS A 42 -4.34 4.65 12.10
N ASP A 43 -4.38 5.37 10.99
CA ASP A 43 -5.36 6.43 10.75
C ASP A 43 -6.78 5.87 10.64
N SER A 44 -6.92 4.72 9.96
CA SER A 44 -8.19 3.97 9.92
C SER A 44 -8.63 3.53 11.32
N ALA A 45 -7.71 3.06 12.16
CA ALA A 45 -8.02 2.66 13.52
C ALA A 45 -8.50 3.86 14.36
N ILE A 46 -7.83 5.01 14.24
CA ILE A 46 -8.22 6.25 14.94
C ILE A 46 -9.62 6.69 14.47
N ALA A 47 -9.88 6.69 13.17
CA ALA A 47 -11.19 7.04 12.62
C ALA A 47 -12.30 6.13 13.18
N LEU A 48 -12.08 4.82 13.25
CA LEU A 48 -13.04 3.86 13.81
C LEU A 48 -13.29 4.12 15.31
N PHE A 49 -12.26 4.47 16.07
CA PHE A 49 -12.42 4.85 17.49
C PHE A 49 -13.21 6.13 17.65
N VAL A 50 -12.93 7.15 16.85
CA VAL A 50 -13.66 8.43 16.91
C VAL A 50 -15.13 8.20 16.57
N VAL A 51 -15.43 7.51 15.48
CA VAL A 51 -16.81 7.23 15.06
C VAL A 51 -17.55 6.37 16.10
N GLY A 52 -16.93 5.27 16.53
CA GLY A 52 -17.51 4.38 17.54
C GLY A 52 -17.71 5.07 18.88
N GLY A 53 -16.72 5.85 19.33
CA GLY A 53 -16.77 6.58 20.59
C GLY A 53 -17.82 7.68 20.59
N LEU A 54 -17.87 8.50 19.53
CA LEU A 54 -18.91 9.54 19.39
C LEU A 54 -20.31 8.92 19.26
N GLY A 55 -20.42 7.78 18.59
CA GLY A 55 -21.69 7.04 18.49
C GLY A 55 -22.18 6.60 19.87
N LEU A 56 -21.33 5.96 20.70
CA LEU A 56 -21.72 5.57 22.06
C LEU A 56 -21.99 6.78 22.95
N LEU A 57 -21.20 7.84 22.84
CA LEU A 57 -21.43 9.08 23.62
C LEU A 57 -22.79 9.67 23.27
N SER A 58 -23.14 9.78 21.99
CA SER A 58 -24.43 10.30 21.54
C SER A 58 -25.59 9.46 22.04
N LEU A 59 -25.47 8.13 22.01
CA LEU A 59 -26.49 7.21 22.55
C LEU A 59 -26.64 7.33 24.06
N THR A 60 -25.54 7.53 24.79
CA THR A 60 -25.57 7.74 26.24
C THR A 60 -26.28 9.04 26.59
N LEU A 61 -25.96 10.13 25.86
CA LEU A 61 -26.64 11.43 26.06
C LEU A 61 -28.13 11.37 25.71
N ALA A 62 -28.49 10.59 24.66
CA ALA A 62 -29.89 10.36 24.29
C ALA A 62 -30.62 9.52 25.34
N TYR A 63 -29.98 8.51 25.94
CA TYR A 63 -30.54 7.70 27.01
C TYR A 63 -30.87 8.53 28.26
N PHE A 64 -29.99 9.44 28.66
CA PHE A 64 -30.20 10.35 29.77
C PHE A 64 -31.09 11.56 29.41
N GLN A 65 -31.67 11.61 28.22
CA GLN A 65 -32.52 12.69 27.72
C GLN A 65 -31.86 14.11 27.80
N VAL A 66 -30.53 14.15 27.79
CA VAL A 66 -29.77 15.40 27.72
C VAL A 66 -29.96 16.08 26.37
N ILE A 67 -30.07 15.27 25.32
CA ILE A 67 -30.38 15.74 23.96
C ILE A 67 -31.85 15.36 23.66
N PRO A 68 -32.71 16.31 23.28
CA PRO A 68 -34.09 16.04 22.96
C PRO A 68 -34.23 15.32 21.60
N ILE A 69 -33.70 14.10 21.49
CA ILE A 69 -33.86 13.23 20.34
C ILE A 69 -35.07 12.36 20.61
N SER A 70 -36.04 12.36 19.70
CA SER A 70 -37.28 11.56 19.81
C SER A 70 -37.05 10.03 19.60
N ILE A 71 -35.89 9.54 20.00
CA ILE A 71 -35.55 8.12 19.97
C ILE A 71 -35.95 7.52 21.31
N GLN A 72 -36.96 6.63 21.29
CA GLN A 72 -37.32 5.90 22.52
C GLN A 72 -36.17 5.00 22.94
N PRO A 73 -35.71 5.08 24.21
CA PRO A 73 -34.75 4.12 24.77
C PRO A 73 -35.28 2.69 24.58
N LEU A 74 -34.41 1.79 24.16
CA LEU A 74 -34.75 0.38 23.84
C LEU A 74 -35.54 0.19 22.53
N SER A 75 -35.69 1.19 21.69
CA SER A 75 -36.19 0.97 20.33
C SER A 75 -35.20 0.12 19.51
N LEU A 76 -35.69 -0.58 18.50
CA LEU A 76 -34.86 -1.39 17.61
C LEU A 76 -33.72 -0.57 17.00
N SER A 77 -33.99 0.68 16.61
CA SER A 77 -32.98 1.63 16.09
C SER A 77 -31.88 1.94 17.10
N PHE A 78 -32.25 2.10 18.39
CA PHE A 78 -31.29 2.35 19.46
C PHE A 78 -30.34 1.16 19.66
N ILE A 79 -30.90 -0.04 19.73
CA ILE A 79 -30.12 -1.28 19.89
C ILE A 79 -29.18 -1.49 18.69
N PHE A 80 -29.68 -1.27 17.47
CA PHE A 80 -28.87 -1.41 16.25
C PHE A 80 -27.72 -0.40 16.21
N SER A 81 -27.98 0.87 16.57
CA SER A 81 -26.93 1.91 16.61
C SER A 81 -25.90 1.63 17.68
N ALA A 82 -26.30 1.09 18.84
CA ALA A 82 -25.40 0.68 19.91
C ALA A 82 -24.49 -0.47 19.44
N ALA A 83 -25.08 -1.50 18.84
CA ALA A 83 -24.35 -2.64 18.29
C ALA A 83 -23.33 -2.20 17.24
N LEU A 84 -23.72 -1.31 16.31
CA LEU A 84 -22.84 -0.78 15.28
C LEU A 84 -21.66 0.00 15.88
N SER A 85 -21.91 0.85 16.88
CA SER A 85 -20.86 1.61 17.57
C SER A 85 -19.87 0.70 18.29
N VAL A 86 -20.34 -0.39 18.90
CA VAL A 86 -19.47 -1.40 19.53
C VAL A 86 -18.64 -2.13 18.49
N ILE A 87 -19.22 -2.49 17.34
CA ILE A 87 -18.48 -3.12 16.23
C ILE A 87 -17.34 -2.21 15.76
N PHE A 88 -17.59 -0.92 15.58
CA PHE A 88 -16.53 0.02 15.17
C PHE A 88 -15.40 0.10 16.21
N LEU A 89 -15.69 0.09 17.50
CA LEU A 89 -14.66 0.08 18.54
C LEU A 89 -13.84 -1.22 18.50
N VAL A 90 -14.50 -2.38 18.36
CA VAL A 90 -13.81 -3.66 18.25
C VAL A 90 -12.92 -3.71 17.01
N CYS A 91 -13.41 -3.28 15.85
CA CYS A 91 -12.62 -3.18 14.62
C CYS A 91 -11.43 -2.21 14.80
N GLY A 92 -11.64 -1.10 15.51
CA GLY A 92 -10.56 -0.15 15.85
C GLY A 92 -9.46 -0.81 16.68
N ILE A 93 -9.81 -1.62 17.70
CA ILE A 93 -8.83 -2.36 18.53
C ILE A 93 -8.02 -3.34 17.67
N PHE A 94 -8.68 -4.11 16.79
CA PHE A 94 -7.99 -5.04 15.89
C PHE A 94 -7.04 -4.31 14.92
N SER A 95 -7.49 -3.19 14.35
CA SER A 95 -6.66 -2.35 13.46
C SER A 95 -5.45 -1.77 14.20
N LEU A 96 -5.61 -1.34 15.47
CA LEU A 96 -4.47 -0.89 16.28
C LEU A 96 -3.46 -1.99 16.52
N LYS A 97 -3.92 -3.20 16.90
CA LYS A 97 -3.00 -4.33 17.10
C LYS A 97 -2.19 -4.63 15.83
N LYS A 98 -2.85 -4.64 14.66
CA LYS A 98 -2.18 -4.83 13.37
C LYS A 98 -1.18 -3.69 13.10
N SER A 99 -1.52 -2.46 13.42
CA SER A 99 -0.64 -1.29 13.28
C SER A 99 0.65 -1.44 14.10
N PHE A 100 0.61 -2.01 15.31
CA PHE A 100 1.84 -2.23 16.10
C PHE A 100 2.81 -3.20 15.43
N VAL A 101 2.32 -4.26 14.80
CA VAL A 101 3.16 -5.21 14.03
C VAL A 101 3.76 -4.49 12.81
N LEU A 102 2.94 -3.78 12.04
CA LEU A 102 3.39 -3.03 10.88
C LEU A 102 4.43 -1.96 11.22
N LYS A 103 4.36 -1.38 12.44
CA LYS A 103 5.36 -0.40 12.91
C LYS A 103 6.76 -0.98 13.03
N SER A 104 6.90 -2.21 13.53
CA SER A 104 8.22 -2.85 13.62
C SER A 104 8.76 -3.18 12.22
N GLU A 105 7.93 -3.73 11.36
CA GLU A 105 8.28 -4.03 9.97
C GLU A 105 8.66 -2.78 9.19
N ALA A 106 7.93 -1.67 9.37
CA ALA A 106 8.25 -0.39 8.74
C ALA A 106 9.62 0.15 9.18
N LYS A 107 9.96 0.02 10.47
CA LYS A 107 11.28 0.45 10.98
C LYS A 107 12.42 -0.38 10.41
N GLU A 108 12.22 -1.69 10.27
CA GLU A 108 13.21 -2.59 9.67
C GLU A 108 13.41 -2.25 8.19
N GLU A 109 12.33 -2.01 7.45
CA GLU A 109 12.38 -1.57 6.06
C GLU A 109 13.07 -0.20 5.91
N ASP A 110 12.73 0.78 6.75
CA ASP A 110 13.37 2.11 6.73
C ASP A 110 14.87 2.02 7.01
N ALA A 111 15.29 1.14 7.94
CA ALA A 111 16.70 0.92 8.24
C ALA A 111 17.42 0.26 7.06
N PHE A 112 16.78 -0.71 6.42
CA PHE A 112 17.30 -1.39 5.24
C PHE A 112 17.37 -0.45 4.03
N THR A 113 16.31 0.33 3.77
CA THR A 113 16.30 1.36 2.72
C THR A 113 17.46 2.35 2.88
N LYS A 114 17.73 2.81 4.11
CA LYS A 114 18.86 3.71 4.39
C LYS A 114 20.20 3.05 4.12
N ALA A 115 20.36 1.79 4.48
CA ALA A 115 21.59 1.04 4.20
C ALA A 115 21.82 0.89 2.69
N ILE A 116 20.76 0.58 1.92
CA ILE A 116 20.83 0.48 0.47
C ILE A 116 21.13 1.86 -0.15
N SER A 117 20.43 2.91 0.28
CA SER A 117 20.66 4.26 -0.24
C SER A 117 22.11 4.70 -0.04
N LYS A 118 22.69 4.39 1.13
CA LYS A 118 24.10 4.66 1.39
C LYS A 118 25.03 3.84 0.49
N TRP A 119 24.74 2.56 0.31
CA TRP A 119 25.48 1.69 -0.59
C TRP A 119 25.43 2.20 -2.04
N LEU A 120 24.24 2.63 -2.50
CA LEU A 120 24.06 3.23 -3.82
C LEU A 120 24.93 4.49 -3.99
N GLU A 121 24.94 5.39 -3.00
CA GLU A 121 25.76 6.61 -3.03
C GLU A 121 27.27 6.32 -3.06
N GLU A 122 27.71 5.20 -2.48
CA GLU A 122 29.11 4.79 -2.42
C GLU A 122 29.59 4.02 -3.67
N HIS A 123 28.68 3.32 -4.37
CA HIS A 123 29.06 2.40 -5.47
C HIS A 123 28.49 2.79 -6.83
N ILE A 124 27.55 3.73 -6.88
CA ILE A 124 26.89 4.14 -8.11
C ILE A 124 27.15 5.62 -8.37
N ASP A 125 27.75 5.91 -9.52
CA ASP A 125 27.97 7.24 -10.01
C ASP A 125 27.66 7.36 -11.52
N ASN A 126 27.84 8.53 -12.11
CA ASN A 126 27.59 8.77 -13.53
C ASN A 126 28.49 7.95 -14.48
N SER A 127 29.56 7.31 -13.97
CA SER A 127 30.47 6.49 -14.78
C SER A 127 29.91 5.11 -15.14
N ILE A 128 28.78 4.72 -14.53
CA ILE A 128 28.10 3.44 -14.81
C ILE A 128 27.68 3.32 -16.27
N VAL A 129 27.35 4.45 -16.89
CA VAL A 129 27.01 4.55 -18.30
C VAL A 129 28.08 5.34 -19.00
N ASN A 130 28.81 4.72 -19.91
CA ASN A 130 29.76 5.44 -20.77
C ASN A 130 28.98 6.47 -21.59
N ALA A 131 29.30 7.74 -21.39
CA ALA A 131 28.60 8.90 -21.95
C ALA A 131 28.86 9.12 -23.47
N GLU A 132 29.36 8.11 -24.19
CA GLU A 132 29.70 8.20 -25.63
C GLU A 132 28.49 7.96 -26.56
N GLU A 133 27.31 7.59 -26.02
CA GLU A 133 26.12 7.42 -26.82
C GLU A 133 25.27 8.67 -26.76
N ASP A 134 24.89 9.20 -27.91
CA ASP A 134 23.97 10.34 -28.11
C ASP A 134 22.52 9.89 -27.81
N LEU A 135 22.28 9.51 -26.52
CA LEU A 135 21.03 8.95 -26.04
C LEU A 135 20.10 10.09 -25.60
N SER A 136 18.79 9.87 -25.81
CA SER A 136 17.78 10.76 -25.22
C SER A 136 17.84 10.69 -23.68
N GLU A 137 17.37 11.72 -22.98
CA GLU A 137 17.30 11.73 -21.51
C GLU A 137 16.49 10.54 -20.96
N ALA A 138 15.45 10.13 -21.68
CA ALA A 138 14.64 8.98 -21.32
C ALA A 138 15.41 7.65 -21.44
N ASP A 139 16.14 7.45 -22.55
CA ASP A 139 16.94 6.25 -22.76
C ASP A 139 18.08 6.19 -21.75
N LEU A 140 18.69 7.31 -21.44
CA LEU A 140 19.74 7.43 -20.43
C LEU A 140 19.21 7.08 -19.04
N TYR A 141 18.00 7.53 -18.68
CA TYR A 141 17.33 7.15 -17.43
C TYR A 141 17.17 5.63 -17.33
N PHE A 142 16.59 5.01 -18.36
CA PHE A 142 16.37 3.55 -18.36
C PHE A 142 17.67 2.76 -18.27
N LEU A 143 18.70 3.17 -19.00
CA LEU A 143 20.01 2.51 -19.01
C LEU A 143 20.69 2.62 -17.63
N ARG A 144 20.64 3.79 -16.99
CA ARG A 144 21.16 4.00 -15.64
C ARG A 144 20.43 3.15 -14.61
N CYS A 145 19.09 3.13 -14.65
CA CYS A 145 18.27 2.29 -13.77
C CYS A 145 18.59 0.80 -13.98
N GLN A 146 18.70 0.34 -15.22
CA GLN A 146 19.01 -1.05 -15.54
C GLN A 146 20.39 -1.45 -14.98
N ARG A 147 21.41 -0.63 -15.21
CA ARG A 147 22.77 -0.89 -14.69
C ARG A 147 22.84 -0.89 -13.19
N ALA A 148 22.17 0.07 -12.56
CA ALA A 148 22.08 0.14 -11.11
C ALA A 148 21.40 -1.11 -10.53
N LYS A 149 20.30 -1.57 -11.14
CA LYS A 149 19.62 -2.82 -10.75
C LYS A 149 20.53 -4.04 -10.88
N GLU A 150 21.27 -4.16 -11.97
CA GLU A 150 22.22 -5.26 -12.15
C GLU A 150 23.26 -5.33 -11.03
N LEU A 151 23.75 -4.17 -10.57
CA LEU A 151 24.69 -4.10 -9.45
C LEU A 151 24.01 -4.40 -8.11
N MET A 152 22.81 -3.87 -7.88
CA MET A 152 22.03 -4.16 -6.68
C MET A 152 21.70 -5.65 -6.56
N LEU A 153 21.34 -6.33 -7.65
CA LEU A 153 21.03 -7.75 -7.66
C LEU A 153 22.25 -8.63 -7.30
N LYS A 154 23.45 -8.18 -7.60
CA LYS A 154 24.67 -8.90 -7.21
C LYS A 154 24.94 -8.82 -5.72
N GLU A 155 24.68 -7.65 -5.11
CA GLU A 155 24.90 -7.42 -3.68
C GLU A 155 23.72 -7.89 -2.84
N PHE A 156 22.50 -7.70 -3.33
CA PHE A 156 21.25 -8.02 -2.64
C PHE A 156 20.39 -9.03 -3.44
N PRO A 157 20.82 -10.29 -3.61
CA PRO A 157 20.18 -11.24 -4.53
C PRO A 157 18.75 -11.64 -4.13
N ASN A 158 18.36 -11.44 -2.88
CA ASN A 158 17.03 -11.78 -2.37
C ASN A 158 16.09 -10.56 -2.26
N MET A 159 16.48 -9.42 -2.83
CA MET A 159 15.65 -8.22 -2.78
C MET A 159 14.49 -8.34 -3.80
N ASP A 160 13.30 -7.93 -3.37
CA ASP A 160 12.13 -7.84 -4.23
C ASP A 160 12.35 -6.80 -5.34
N ALA A 161 11.93 -7.13 -6.57
CA ALA A 161 12.17 -6.29 -7.75
C ALA A 161 11.44 -4.94 -7.66
N ASP A 162 10.18 -4.95 -7.20
CA ASP A 162 9.36 -3.74 -7.10
C ASP A 162 9.89 -2.82 -6.00
N TYR A 163 10.40 -3.41 -4.90
CA TYR A 163 11.06 -2.66 -3.84
C TYR A 163 12.37 -2.03 -4.32
N MET A 164 13.15 -2.76 -5.12
CA MET A 164 14.39 -2.26 -5.73
C MET A 164 14.12 -1.05 -6.63
N ASP A 165 13.07 -1.11 -7.45
CA ASP A 165 12.62 -0.02 -8.30
C ASP A 165 12.24 1.21 -7.48
N SER A 166 11.45 1.02 -6.43
CA SER A 166 11.06 2.10 -5.53
C SER A 166 12.26 2.79 -4.86
N VAL A 167 13.28 2.03 -4.45
CA VAL A 167 14.49 2.58 -3.83
C VAL A 167 15.35 3.33 -4.85
N LEU A 168 15.46 2.82 -6.07
CA LEU A 168 16.18 3.51 -7.16
C LEU A 168 15.52 4.81 -7.54
N ASP A 169 14.22 4.84 -7.74
CA ASP A 169 13.46 6.05 -8.07
C ASP A 169 13.66 7.14 -7.01
N GLU A 170 13.61 6.78 -5.73
CA GLU A 170 13.83 7.74 -4.63
C GLU A 170 15.23 8.33 -4.59
N ASN A 171 16.22 7.57 -5.03
CA ASN A 171 17.63 7.99 -4.96
C ASN A 171 18.15 8.48 -6.31
N TYR A 172 17.38 8.34 -7.41
CA TYR A 172 17.84 8.66 -8.76
C TYR A 172 18.43 10.06 -8.88
N ASP A 173 17.72 11.08 -8.42
CA ASP A 173 18.18 12.46 -8.48
C ASP A 173 19.45 12.70 -7.67
N LYS A 174 19.60 12.03 -6.54
CA LYS A 174 20.79 12.14 -5.70
C LYS A 174 22.01 11.50 -6.34
N LEU A 175 21.81 10.39 -7.06
CA LEU A 175 22.86 9.61 -7.68
C LEU A 175 23.35 10.26 -8.98
N PHE A 176 22.43 10.80 -9.79
CA PHE A 176 22.71 11.19 -11.16
C PHE A 176 22.59 12.70 -11.44
N SER A 177 22.00 13.51 -10.52
CA SER A 177 21.93 14.98 -10.68
C SER A 177 23.16 15.73 -10.19
N LYS A 178 24.08 15.06 -9.48
CA LYS A 178 25.34 15.69 -9.09
C LYS A 178 26.22 15.87 -10.34
N LYS A 179 26.20 17.09 -10.89
CA LYS A 179 27.20 17.57 -11.85
C LYS A 179 28.54 17.82 -11.18
#